data_42a6934add27553ecb7a890b3b2d0dff
#
_entry.id   42a6934add27553ecb7a890b3b2d0dff
#
_cell.length_a   1.000
_cell.length_b   1.000
_cell.length_c   1.000
_cell.angle_alpha   90.00
_cell.angle_beta   90.00
_cell.angle_gamma   90.00
#
_symmetry.space_group_name_H-M   'P 1'
#
loop_
_entity.id
_entity.type
_entity.pdbx_description
1 polymer ?
#
loop_
_entity_poly.entity_id
_entity_poly.type
_entity_poly.pdbx_seq_one_letter_code
_entity_poly.pdbx_strand_id
1 'polypeptide(L)'
;MDVEIFRRTVKDRKRGASYQLLTHMAEGITACGDNPIMVNEKLEGEWRDNEMEPTAPIGCMFGYGGKNQPHHTKGRRRDLVERAKKKGIYIITFDGGILSSFGNTITHPKHHWRVSLYSPMNNGNFLSDNSPNDRWNMMKNLWNIKYEPWRKSDQSDPILFGLQPKDNWSMDELDPIDWFHSVYEKLRPITDRKFLIRPHPNHMAQMINRKEEFPEDCELLEGPAHFVGDEKK
;
A
#
# COMPACT_ATOMS: atom_id res chain seq x y z
N MET A 1 12.43 19.18 -18.93
CA MET A 1 13.24 18.26 -18.11
C MET A 1 12.84 16.82 -18.44
N ASP A 2 13.78 15.86 -18.36
CA ASP A 2 13.44 14.45 -18.56
C ASP A 2 12.81 13.86 -17.29
N VAL A 3 11.75 13.05 -17.47
CA VAL A 3 11.05 12.35 -16.41
C VAL A 3 10.87 10.88 -16.81
N GLU A 4 11.51 9.96 -16.10
CA GLU A 4 11.37 8.53 -16.36
C GLU A 4 10.09 7.96 -15.75
N ILE A 5 9.39 7.14 -16.52
CA ILE A 5 8.18 6.43 -16.08
C ILE A 5 8.45 4.94 -16.10
N PHE A 6 8.67 4.35 -14.94
CA PHE A 6 8.93 2.92 -14.77
C PHE A 6 7.62 2.15 -14.81
N ARG A 7 7.40 1.40 -15.87
CA ARG A 7 6.17 0.62 -16.03
C ARG A 7 6.47 -0.86 -16.24
N ARG A 8 5.61 -1.68 -15.68
CA ARG A 8 5.61 -3.11 -15.92
C ARG A 8 5.07 -3.41 -17.32
N THR A 9 5.87 -4.07 -18.14
CA THR A 9 5.40 -4.59 -19.42
C THR A 9 4.69 -5.91 -19.17
N VAL A 10 3.36 -5.91 -19.19
CA VAL A 10 2.57 -7.14 -19.18
C VAL A 10 2.00 -7.29 -20.58
N LYS A 11 2.35 -8.37 -21.29
CA LYS A 11 1.92 -8.62 -22.66
C LYS A 11 0.40 -8.49 -22.88
N ASP A 12 -0.39 -8.73 -21.84
CA ASP A 12 -1.85 -8.82 -21.94
C ASP A 12 -2.65 -7.81 -21.10
N ARG A 13 -2.00 -6.86 -20.42
CA ARG A 13 -2.71 -5.93 -19.51
C ARG A 13 -2.62 -4.46 -19.93
N LYS A 14 -2.70 -4.16 -21.21
CA LYS A 14 -2.75 -2.78 -21.73
C LYS A 14 -3.92 -1.94 -21.20
N ARG A 15 -4.90 -2.56 -20.51
CA ARG A 15 -6.10 -1.91 -19.99
C ARG A 15 -6.14 -1.80 -18.46
N GLY A 16 -5.09 -2.20 -17.76
CA GLY A 16 -5.08 -2.11 -16.30
C GLY A 16 -4.98 -0.67 -15.80
N ALA A 17 -5.57 -0.38 -14.64
CA ALA A 17 -5.60 0.96 -14.05
C ALA A 17 -4.20 1.57 -13.88
N SER A 18 -3.21 0.78 -13.50
CA SER A 18 -1.82 1.24 -13.38
C SER A 18 -1.20 1.64 -14.72
N TYR A 19 -1.54 0.94 -15.80
CA TYR A 19 -1.07 1.29 -17.14
C TYR A 19 -1.68 2.60 -17.61
N GLN A 20 -2.99 2.77 -17.43
CA GLN A 20 -3.70 4.00 -17.79
C GLN A 20 -3.19 5.19 -16.98
N LEU A 21 -2.97 5.02 -15.68
CA LEU A 21 -2.38 6.04 -14.81
C LEU A 21 -1.04 6.53 -15.37
N LEU A 22 -0.12 5.62 -15.67
CA LEU A 22 1.21 5.99 -16.15
C LEU A 22 1.17 6.60 -17.55
N THR A 23 0.18 6.24 -18.38
CA THR A 23 -0.05 6.87 -19.69
C THR A 23 -0.53 8.31 -19.51
N HIS A 24 -1.53 8.55 -18.67
CA HIS A 24 -1.99 9.91 -18.37
C HIS A 24 -0.93 10.77 -17.70
N MET A 25 -0.03 10.15 -16.92
CA MET A 25 1.13 10.86 -16.39
C MET A 25 2.07 11.33 -17.49
N ALA A 26 2.34 10.49 -18.49
CA ALA A 26 3.16 10.90 -19.63
C ALA A 26 2.53 12.07 -20.37
N GLU A 27 1.21 12.04 -20.59
CA GLU A 27 0.46 13.14 -21.17
C GLU A 27 0.57 14.43 -20.33
N GLY A 28 0.41 14.31 -19.00
CA GLY A 28 0.54 15.43 -18.07
C GLY A 28 1.94 16.03 -18.04
N ILE A 29 2.99 15.20 -18.05
CA ILE A 29 4.39 15.62 -18.12
C ILE A 29 4.62 16.42 -19.42
N THR A 30 4.14 15.90 -20.54
CA THR A 30 4.23 16.59 -21.83
C THR A 30 3.48 17.93 -21.82
N ALA A 31 2.30 17.98 -21.22
CA ALA A 31 1.52 19.20 -21.09
C ALA A 31 2.21 20.29 -20.23
N CYS A 32 3.08 19.87 -19.32
CA CYS A 32 3.93 20.77 -18.52
C CYS A 32 5.19 21.22 -19.27
N GLY A 33 5.43 20.77 -20.50
CA GLY A 33 6.61 21.10 -21.29
C GLY A 33 7.83 20.23 -20.96
N ASP A 34 7.65 19.16 -20.21
CA ASP A 34 8.68 18.20 -19.89
C ASP A 34 8.63 16.96 -20.81
N ASN A 35 9.69 16.14 -20.81
CA ASN A 35 9.85 14.99 -21.69
C ASN A 35 9.65 13.67 -20.92
N PRO A 36 8.55 12.92 -21.14
CA PRO A 36 8.34 11.62 -20.52
C PRO A 36 9.15 10.52 -21.22
N ILE A 37 9.95 9.79 -20.48
CA ILE A 37 10.72 8.64 -20.95
C ILE A 37 10.10 7.36 -20.36
N MET A 38 9.52 6.52 -21.23
CA MET A 38 8.90 5.28 -20.81
C MET A 38 9.94 4.17 -20.64
N VAL A 39 10.20 3.79 -19.39
CA VAL A 39 11.10 2.68 -19.05
C VAL A 39 10.27 1.43 -18.81
N ASN A 40 10.43 0.44 -19.71
CA ASN A 40 9.68 -0.81 -19.63
C ASN A 40 10.43 -1.82 -18.77
N GLU A 41 9.78 -2.32 -17.72
CA GLU A 41 10.24 -3.49 -16.98
C GLU A 41 10.01 -4.73 -17.86
N LYS A 42 11.06 -5.42 -18.29
CA LYS A 42 10.93 -6.71 -18.97
C LYS A 42 10.49 -7.80 -18.00
N LEU A 43 9.57 -8.67 -18.41
CA LEU A 43 8.93 -9.66 -17.54
C LEU A 43 9.56 -11.04 -17.57
N GLU A 44 10.37 -11.37 -18.53
CA GLU A 44 10.87 -12.73 -18.74
C GLU A 44 12.38 -12.82 -18.50
N GLY A 45 12.73 -13.61 -17.49
CA GLY A 45 13.96 -14.44 -17.34
C GLY A 45 15.31 -13.73 -17.26
N GLU A 46 15.53 -12.66 -17.96
CA GLU A 46 16.83 -12.01 -18.12
C GLU A 46 16.86 -10.58 -17.61
N TRP A 47 16.55 -10.42 -16.33
CA TRP A 47 16.87 -9.16 -15.67
C TRP A 47 18.36 -9.17 -15.29
N ARG A 48 19.15 -8.47 -16.04
CA ARG A 48 20.47 -8.06 -15.54
C ARG A 48 20.22 -6.96 -14.52
N ASP A 49 20.90 -7.03 -13.39
CA ASP A 49 20.74 -6.10 -12.25
C ASP A 49 20.87 -4.61 -12.59
N ASN A 50 21.29 -4.28 -13.80
CA ASN A 50 21.62 -2.94 -14.27
C ASN A 50 20.54 -2.31 -15.18
N GLU A 51 19.43 -3.00 -15.51
CA GLU A 51 18.50 -2.52 -16.55
C GLU A 51 17.45 -1.51 -16.07
N MET A 52 17.35 -1.26 -14.76
CA MET A 52 16.49 -0.22 -14.20
C MET A 52 17.31 0.80 -13.41
N GLU A 53 18.34 1.31 -14.02
CA GLU A 53 19.13 2.37 -13.41
C GLU A 53 18.45 3.71 -13.66
N PRO A 54 18.03 4.45 -12.63
CA PRO A 54 17.42 5.76 -12.80
C PRO A 54 18.48 6.76 -13.29
N THR A 55 18.15 7.49 -14.34
CA THR A 55 19.05 8.45 -14.99
C THR A 55 18.49 9.86 -15.07
N ALA A 56 17.17 10.00 -15.19
CA ALA A 56 16.52 11.30 -15.18
C ALA A 56 16.40 11.86 -13.74
N PRO A 57 16.33 13.18 -13.58
CA PRO A 57 16.21 13.82 -12.26
C PRO A 57 14.98 13.40 -11.48
N ILE A 58 13.93 13.00 -12.19
CA ILE A 58 12.66 12.55 -11.63
C ILE A 58 12.26 11.22 -12.27
N GLY A 59 11.85 10.27 -11.45
CA GLY A 59 11.21 9.04 -11.88
C GLY A 59 9.82 8.89 -11.28
N CYS A 60 8.95 8.15 -11.97
CA CYS A 60 7.58 7.85 -11.55
C CYS A 60 7.33 6.36 -11.65
N MET A 61 6.65 5.76 -10.64
CA MET A 61 6.28 4.35 -10.69
C MET A 61 4.99 4.05 -9.92
N PHE A 62 4.32 2.98 -10.31
CA PHE A 62 3.14 2.47 -9.59
C PHE A 62 3.52 1.29 -8.71
N GLY A 63 3.14 1.35 -7.42
CA GLY A 63 3.44 0.34 -6.42
C GLY A 63 4.92 0.33 -6.02
N TYR A 64 5.24 -0.39 -4.97
CA TYR A 64 6.60 -0.44 -4.43
C TYR A 64 7.19 -1.86 -4.45
N GLY A 65 6.40 -2.87 -4.12
CA GLY A 65 6.81 -4.27 -4.07
C GLY A 65 7.66 -4.63 -2.85
N GLY A 66 7.37 -5.76 -2.23
CA GLY A 66 8.16 -6.32 -1.13
C GLY A 66 9.38 -7.09 -1.64
N LYS A 67 10.40 -7.23 -0.80
CA LYS A 67 11.66 -7.94 -1.10
C LYS A 67 11.43 -9.42 -1.41
N ASN A 68 10.46 -10.03 -0.73
CA ASN A 68 10.18 -11.46 -0.80
C ASN A 68 8.94 -11.83 -1.62
N GLN A 69 8.33 -10.90 -2.35
CA GLN A 69 7.18 -11.25 -3.18
C GLN A 69 7.60 -12.22 -4.30
N PRO A 70 6.96 -13.43 -4.38
CA PRO A 70 7.40 -14.49 -5.30
C PRO A 70 7.21 -14.14 -6.77
N HIS A 71 6.47 -13.10 -7.10
CA HIS A 71 6.11 -12.75 -8.47
C HIS A 71 6.65 -11.37 -8.87
N HIS A 72 7.63 -11.38 -9.74
CA HIS A 72 7.94 -10.34 -10.72
C HIS A 72 8.61 -9.03 -10.27
N THR A 73 8.60 -8.66 -8.99
CA THR A 73 9.26 -7.41 -8.57
C THR A 73 10.31 -7.57 -7.48
N LYS A 74 10.54 -8.76 -6.98
CA LYS A 74 11.58 -9.21 -6.00
C LYS A 74 12.54 -8.10 -5.52
N GLY A 75 12.04 -7.13 -4.77
CA GLY A 75 12.86 -6.04 -4.27
C GLY A 75 13.32 -5.00 -5.30
N ARG A 76 13.18 -5.25 -6.60
CA ARG A 76 13.74 -4.42 -7.68
C ARG A 76 13.28 -2.97 -7.66
N ARG A 77 12.01 -2.72 -7.34
CA ARG A 77 11.49 -1.36 -7.21
C ARG A 77 12.02 -0.66 -5.97
N ARG A 78 12.20 -1.41 -4.89
CA ARG A 78 12.87 -0.91 -3.69
C ARG A 78 14.33 -0.58 -4.00
N ASP A 79 15.03 -1.49 -4.69
CA ASP A 79 16.42 -1.27 -5.11
C ASP A 79 16.55 -0.08 -6.07
N LEU A 80 15.59 0.09 -6.99
CA LEU A 80 15.51 1.27 -7.85
C LEU A 80 15.42 2.56 -7.02
N VAL A 81 14.51 2.58 -6.03
CA VAL A 81 14.35 3.74 -5.13
C VAL A 81 15.61 4.01 -4.33
N GLU A 82 16.26 2.98 -3.79
CA GLU A 82 17.48 3.15 -3.01
C GLU A 82 18.67 3.64 -3.90
N ARG A 83 18.75 3.17 -5.14
CA ARG A 83 19.73 3.71 -6.11
C ARG A 83 19.43 5.15 -6.48
N ALA A 84 18.15 5.48 -6.70
CA ALA A 84 17.73 6.84 -6.99
C ALA A 84 18.07 7.80 -5.85
N LYS A 85 17.78 7.43 -4.60
CA LYS A 85 18.16 8.21 -3.42
C LYS A 85 19.67 8.50 -3.35
N LYS A 86 20.49 7.47 -3.59
CA LYS A 86 21.96 7.63 -3.62
C LYS A 86 22.45 8.60 -4.68
N LYS A 87 21.70 8.75 -5.76
CA LYS A 87 22.00 9.68 -6.87
C LYS A 87 21.33 11.05 -6.72
N GLY A 88 20.52 11.27 -5.69
CA GLY A 88 19.74 12.49 -5.53
C GLY A 88 18.56 12.60 -6.52
N ILE A 89 18.12 11.47 -7.10
CA ILE A 89 17.00 11.40 -8.03
C ILE A 89 15.69 11.21 -7.23
N TYR A 90 14.68 11.98 -7.55
CA TYR A 90 13.36 11.87 -6.92
C TYR A 90 12.52 10.78 -7.60
N ILE A 91 11.97 9.85 -6.82
CA ILE A 91 11.01 8.86 -7.31
C ILE A 91 9.63 9.15 -6.73
N ILE A 92 8.71 9.53 -7.60
CA ILE A 92 7.30 9.69 -7.26
C ILE A 92 6.63 8.33 -7.37
N THR A 93 6.05 7.87 -6.26
CA THR A 93 5.37 6.58 -6.19
C THR A 93 3.87 6.76 -6.09
N PHE A 94 3.15 5.89 -6.76
CA PHE A 94 1.69 5.84 -6.77
C PHE A 94 1.20 4.50 -6.26
N ASP A 95 0.10 4.51 -5.51
CA ASP A 95 -0.59 3.29 -5.09
C ASP A 95 -2.09 3.55 -4.92
N GLY A 96 -2.89 2.50 -4.79
CA GLY A 96 -4.32 2.62 -4.56
C GLY A 96 -4.65 3.49 -3.34
N GLY A 97 -5.67 4.31 -3.45
CA GLY A 97 -6.15 5.13 -2.34
C GLY A 97 -6.74 4.28 -1.21
N ILE A 98 -6.70 4.78 0.01
CA ILE A 98 -7.14 4.07 1.22
C ILE A 98 -8.62 3.66 1.12
N LEU A 99 -9.43 4.51 0.50
CA LEU A 99 -10.88 4.32 0.40
C LEU A 99 -11.33 3.78 -0.97
N SER A 100 -10.42 3.48 -1.88
CA SER A 100 -10.75 3.05 -3.23
C SER A 100 -10.53 1.56 -3.41
N SER A 101 -11.60 0.80 -3.47
CA SER A 101 -11.58 -0.61 -3.86
C SER A 101 -12.41 -0.88 -5.12
N PHE A 102 -12.56 0.11 -6.01
CA PHE A 102 -13.43 0.03 -7.18
C PHE A 102 -12.79 -0.67 -8.38
N GLY A 103 -12.12 -1.77 -8.15
CA GLY A 103 -11.54 -2.56 -9.23
C GLY A 103 -10.44 -1.78 -10.00
N ASN A 104 -10.23 -2.16 -11.25
CA ASN A 104 -9.14 -1.64 -12.07
C ASN A 104 -9.55 -0.49 -12.99
N THR A 105 -10.61 0.25 -12.68
CA THR A 105 -11.15 1.28 -13.59
C THR A 105 -10.74 2.66 -13.13
N ILE A 106 -9.73 3.23 -13.76
CA ILE A 106 -9.25 4.59 -13.50
C ILE A 106 -10.32 5.66 -13.75
N THR A 107 -11.29 5.37 -14.60
CA THR A 107 -12.39 6.27 -14.95
C THR A 107 -13.49 6.34 -13.89
N HIS A 108 -13.45 5.51 -12.86
CA HIS A 108 -14.45 5.57 -11.79
C HIS A 108 -14.32 6.89 -11.04
N PRO A 109 -15.40 7.69 -10.87
CA PRO A 109 -15.31 9.02 -10.27
C PRO A 109 -14.82 9.06 -8.83
N LYS A 110 -14.91 7.93 -8.12
CA LYS A 110 -14.38 7.76 -6.76
C LYS A 110 -12.96 7.19 -6.71
N HIS A 111 -12.35 6.96 -7.86
CA HIS A 111 -10.98 6.45 -7.92
C HIS A 111 -10.00 7.58 -7.56
N HIS A 112 -9.08 7.30 -6.65
CA HIS A 112 -8.00 8.21 -6.27
C HIS A 112 -6.74 7.42 -5.91
N TRP A 113 -5.63 8.10 -5.94
CA TRP A 113 -4.31 7.51 -5.74
C TRP A 113 -3.63 8.12 -4.52
N ARG A 114 -2.88 7.32 -3.80
CA ARG A 114 -1.85 7.83 -2.90
C ARG A 114 -0.63 8.19 -3.73
N VAL A 115 -0.06 9.34 -3.45
CA VAL A 115 1.14 9.85 -4.12
C VAL A 115 2.13 10.25 -3.06
N SER A 116 3.36 9.78 -3.18
CA SER A 116 4.43 10.13 -2.25
C SER A 116 5.79 10.06 -2.90
N LEU A 117 6.80 10.59 -2.24
CA LEU A 117 8.18 10.40 -2.63
C LEU A 117 8.72 9.09 -2.05
N TYR A 118 9.38 8.30 -2.88
CA TYR A 118 10.13 7.09 -2.59
C TYR A 118 9.32 5.87 -2.14
N SER A 119 8.23 6.03 -1.44
CA SER A 119 7.38 4.91 -1.02
C SER A 119 5.95 5.38 -0.78
N PRO A 120 4.93 4.65 -1.23
CA PRO A 120 3.53 4.98 -0.97
C PRO A 120 3.06 4.51 0.42
N MET A 121 3.98 4.02 1.27
CA MET A 121 3.71 3.55 2.63
C MET A 121 4.15 4.57 3.69
N ASN A 122 3.95 4.20 4.95
CA ASN A 122 4.27 5.01 6.13
C ASN A 122 5.73 5.48 6.21
N ASN A 123 6.64 4.80 5.51
CA ASN A 123 8.04 5.22 5.37
C ASN A 123 8.30 6.14 4.17
N GLY A 124 7.25 6.51 3.42
CA GLY A 124 7.33 7.47 2.33
C GLY A 124 7.24 8.92 2.84
N ASN A 125 7.71 9.83 2.03
CA ASN A 125 7.51 11.26 2.27
C ASN A 125 6.28 11.74 1.47
N PHE A 126 5.23 12.08 2.18
CA PHE A 126 3.97 12.52 1.58
C PHE A 126 3.89 14.03 1.37
N LEU A 127 4.90 14.78 1.78
CA LEU A 127 4.96 16.24 1.64
C LEU A 127 3.66 16.91 2.11
N SER A 128 3.12 16.44 3.24
CA SER A 128 1.78 16.81 3.72
C SER A 128 1.75 18.10 4.55
N ASP A 129 2.90 18.65 4.88
CA ASP A 129 2.98 19.88 5.65
C ASP A 129 2.35 21.03 4.86
N ASN A 130 1.40 21.70 5.45
CA ASN A 130 0.64 22.80 4.84
C ASN A 130 -0.21 22.41 3.60
N SER A 131 -0.55 21.14 3.44
CA SER A 131 -1.46 20.71 2.38
C SER A 131 -2.86 21.32 2.60
N PRO A 132 -3.48 21.93 1.58
CA PRO A 132 -4.84 22.44 1.71
C PRO A 132 -5.85 21.32 1.88
N ASN A 133 -6.97 21.60 2.54
CA ASN A 133 -8.01 20.61 2.84
C ASN A 133 -8.95 20.30 1.66
N ASP A 134 -8.71 20.84 0.48
CA ASP A 134 -9.58 20.73 -0.70
C ASP A 134 -9.78 19.26 -1.12
N ARG A 135 -8.69 18.49 -1.25
CA ARG A 135 -8.75 17.06 -1.59
C ARG A 135 -9.44 16.22 -0.52
N TRP A 136 -9.18 16.53 0.73
CA TRP A 136 -9.87 15.86 1.83
C TRP A 136 -11.37 16.17 1.82
N ASN A 137 -11.76 17.40 1.61
CA ASN A 137 -13.15 17.80 1.50
C ASN A 137 -13.85 17.14 0.29
N MET A 138 -13.15 17.06 -0.84
CA MET A 138 -13.64 16.32 -2.00
C MET A 138 -13.88 14.84 -1.67
N MET A 139 -12.91 14.16 -1.07
CA MET A 139 -13.04 12.75 -0.70
C MET A 139 -14.15 12.53 0.32
N LYS A 140 -14.23 13.38 1.34
CA LYS A 140 -15.29 13.33 2.35
C LYS A 140 -16.68 13.39 1.72
N ASN A 141 -16.87 14.26 0.74
CA ASN A 141 -18.14 14.41 0.02
C ASN A 141 -18.41 13.21 -0.90
N LEU A 142 -17.42 12.76 -1.68
CA LEU A 142 -17.55 11.61 -2.59
C LEU A 142 -17.93 10.32 -1.87
N TRP A 143 -17.41 10.10 -0.67
CA TRP A 143 -17.60 8.90 0.12
C TRP A 143 -18.65 9.05 1.22
N ASN A 144 -19.26 10.23 1.33
CA ASN A 144 -20.19 10.56 2.43
C ASN A 144 -19.61 10.22 3.80
N ILE A 145 -18.32 10.58 4.01
CA ILE A 145 -17.64 10.29 5.28
C ILE A 145 -18.21 11.22 6.35
N LYS A 146 -18.80 10.61 7.34
CA LYS A 146 -19.30 11.30 8.55
C LYS A 146 -18.26 11.17 9.64
N TYR A 147 -17.94 12.29 10.28
CA TYR A 147 -17.17 12.25 11.52
C TYR A 147 -18.09 11.89 12.66
N GLU A 148 -17.68 10.88 13.40
CA GLU A 148 -18.22 10.62 14.70
C GLU A 148 -17.32 11.19 15.77
N PRO A 149 -17.88 11.78 16.85
CA PRO A 149 -17.05 12.25 17.95
C PRO A 149 -16.30 11.06 18.57
N TRP A 150 -15.09 11.33 19.04
CA TRP A 150 -14.33 10.33 19.77
C TRP A 150 -15.15 9.86 20.98
N ARG A 151 -15.48 8.60 21.00
CA ARG A 151 -16.14 7.97 22.15
C ARG A 151 -15.09 7.33 23.06
N LYS A 152 -15.28 7.45 24.36
CA LYS A 152 -14.47 6.70 25.30
C LYS A 152 -14.75 5.22 25.07
N SER A 153 -13.69 4.41 24.91
CA SER A 153 -13.84 2.97 24.91
C SER A 153 -14.23 2.51 26.31
N ASP A 154 -15.11 1.53 26.40
CA ASP A 154 -15.34 0.80 27.63
C ASP A 154 -14.11 -0.06 27.94
N GLN A 155 -13.78 -0.21 29.22
CA GLN A 155 -12.67 -1.10 29.62
C GLN A 155 -12.97 -2.58 29.27
N SER A 156 -14.23 -2.94 29.09
CA SER A 156 -14.67 -4.26 28.62
C SER A 156 -14.57 -4.46 27.12
N ASP A 157 -14.44 -3.38 26.32
CA ASP A 157 -14.31 -3.48 24.88
C ASP A 157 -13.00 -4.21 24.51
N PRO A 158 -13.02 -5.19 23.59
CA PRO A 158 -11.81 -5.89 23.17
C PRO A 158 -10.87 -4.98 22.38
N ILE A 159 -9.60 -5.34 22.34
CA ILE A 159 -8.60 -4.71 21.48
C ILE A 159 -8.45 -5.54 20.21
N LEU A 160 -8.68 -4.94 19.06
CA LEU A 160 -8.58 -5.61 17.76
C LEU A 160 -7.22 -5.40 17.11
N PHE A 161 -6.56 -6.50 16.77
CA PHE A 161 -5.34 -6.53 15.97
C PHE A 161 -5.65 -6.94 14.52
N GLY A 162 -5.50 -6.02 13.57
CA GLY A 162 -5.58 -6.32 12.14
C GLY A 162 -4.22 -6.74 11.60
N LEU A 163 -4.00 -8.04 11.41
CA LEU A 163 -2.73 -8.54 10.91
C LEU A 163 -2.61 -8.37 9.39
N GLN A 164 -1.48 -7.90 8.95
CA GLN A 164 -1.11 -7.89 7.53
C GLN A 164 -0.56 -9.27 7.10
N PRO A 165 -0.56 -9.57 5.79
CA PRO A 165 0.08 -10.79 5.31
C PRO A 165 1.58 -10.82 5.64
N LYS A 166 2.11 -12.01 5.87
CA LYS A 166 3.55 -12.23 5.84
C LYS A 166 4.10 -11.75 4.50
N ASP A 167 5.28 -11.19 4.50
CA ASP A 167 5.96 -10.63 3.33
C ASP A 167 5.24 -9.42 2.71
N ASN A 168 4.29 -8.82 3.40
CA ASN A 168 3.73 -7.54 2.99
C ASN A 168 4.78 -6.44 3.20
N TRP A 169 5.05 -5.71 2.14
CA TRP A 169 6.01 -4.61 2.15
C TRP A 169 5.66 -3.47 3.14
N SER A 170 4.40 -3.37 3.60
CA SER A 170 4.01 -2.45 4.67
C SER A 170 4.49 -2.87 6.06
N MET A 171 4.88 -4.14 6.21
CA MET A 171 5.38 -4.72 7.46
C MET A 171 6.90 -4.75 7.54
N ASP A 172 7.58 -4.22 6.54
CA ASP A 172 9.05 -4.24 6.42
C ASP A 172 9.66 -5.64 6.65
N GLU A 173 8.97 -6.64 6.11
CA GLU A 173 9.32 -8.08 6.17
C GLU A 173 9.17 -8.76 7.54
N LEU A 174 8.62 -8.07 8.53
CA LEU A 174 8.29 -8.68 9.81
C LEU A 174 7.24 -9.79 9.64
N ASP A 175 7.43 -10.89 10.33
CA ASP A 175 6.36 -11.87 10.49
C ASP A 175 5.23 -11.24 11.29
N PRO A 176 3.97 -11.32 10.84
CA PRO A 176 2.84 -10.68 11.52
C PRO A 176 2.60 -11.24 12.93
N ILE A 177 2.97 -12.47 13.20
CA ILE A 177 2.86 -13.08 14.54
C ILE A 177 3.96 -12.54 15.45
N ASP A 178 5.20 -12.45 14.98
CA ASP A 178 6.29 -11.85 15.75
C ASP A 178 5.98 -10.38 16.08
N TRP A 179 5.44 -9.63 15.10
CA TRP A 179 4.97 -8.29 15.35
C TRP A 179 3.87 -8.24 16.41
N PHE A 180 2.89 -9.15 16.32
CA PHE A 180 1.81 -9.24 17.30
C PHE A 180 2.38 -9.46 18.69
N HIS A 181 3.26 -10.46 18.89
CA HIS A 181 3.88 -10.72 20.17
C HIS A 181 4.63 -9.52 20.73
N SER A 182 5.36 -8.80 19.90
CA SER A 182 6.09 -7.60 20.34
C SER A 182 5.18 -6.49 20.87
N VAL A 183 3.94 -6.40 20.37
CA VAL A 183 2.93 -5.46 20.85
C VAL A 183 2.17 -6.03 22.04
N TYR A 184 1.82 -7.31 21.99
CA TYR A 184 1.13 -8.02 23.06
C TYR A 184 1.89 -7.93 24.39
N GLU A 185 3.18 -8.23 24.38
CA GLU A 185 4.05 -8.16 25.58
C GLU A 185 4.09 -6.78 26.22
N LYS A 186 3.95 -5.72 25.42
CA LYS A 186 3.90 -4.34 25.92
C LYS A 186 2.52 -3.96 26.48
N LEU A 187 1.46 -4.50 25.90
CA LEU A 187 0.09 -4.14 26.25
C LEU A 187 -0.44 -4.99 27.40
N ARG A 188 -0.13 -6.29 27.43
CA ARG A 188 -0.70 -7.19 28.44
C ARG A 188 -0.49 -6.74 29.89
N PRO A 189 0.67 -6.18 30.29
CA PRO A 189 0.90 -5.69 31.65
C PRO A 189 0.03 -4.47 32.04
N ILE A 190 -0.54 -3.78 31.08
CA ILE A 190 -1.30 -2.53 31.33
C ILE A 190 -2.79 -2.65 31.04
N THR A 191 -3.27 -3.83 30.58
CA THR A 191 -4.70 -4.03 30.32
C THR A 191 -5.09 -5.50 30.39
N ASP A 192 -6.24 -5.78 31.02
CA ASP A 192 -6.87 -7.11 31.05
C ASP A 192 -7.89 -7.30 29.93
N ARG A 193 -8.01 -6.35 29.01
CA ARG A 193 -8.95 -6.41 27.90
C ARG A 193 -8.64 -7.61 27.00
N LYS A 194 -9.71 -8.22 26.49
CA LYS A 194 -9.59 -9.32 25.52
C LYS A 194 -8.91 -8.84 24.24
N PHE A 195 -8.02 -9.62 23.69
CA PHE A 195 -7.42 -9.36 22.39
C PHE A 195 -8.11 -10.20 21.31
N LEU A 196 -8.55 -9.53 20.26
CA LEU A 196 -9.09 -10.14 19.05
C LEU A 196 -8.10 -9.99 17.92
N ILE A 197 -7.78 -11.09 17.27
CA ILE A 197 -6.81 -11.13 16.18
C ILE A 197 -7.54 -11.36 14.88
N ARG A 198 -7.41 -10.44 13.94
CA ARG A 198 -8.03 -10.53 12.64
C ARG A 198 -6.99 -10.63 11.54
N PRO A 199 -6.79 -11.82 10.96
CA PRO A 199 -5.91 -12.01 9.82
C PRO A 199 -6.41 -11.28 8.58
N HIS A 200 -5.48 -10.94 7.70
CA HIS A 200 -5.84 -10.46 6.36
C HIS A 200 -6.59 -11.55 5.59
N PRO A 201 -7.69 -11.25 4.88
CA PRO A 201 -8.52 -12.24 4.21
C PRO A 201 -7.76 -13.21 3.31
N ASN A 202 -6.78 -12.74 2.56
CA ASN A 202 -5.97 -13.57 1.65
C ASN A 202 -5.02 -14.53 2.37
N HIS A 203 -4.83 -14.40 3.69
CA HIS A 203 -3.92 -15.22 4.49
C HIS A 203 -4.63 -15.87 5.69
N MET A 204 -5.94 -15.84 5.71
CA MET A 204 -6.76 -16.40 6.78
C MET A 204 -6.42 -17.87 7.06
N ALA A 205 -6.45 -18.73 6.04
CA ALA A 205 -6.15 -20.16 6.18
C ALA A 205 -4.73 -20.40 6.74
N GLN A 206 -3.75 -19.60 6.32
CA GLN A 206 -2.39 -19.71 6.81
C GLN A 206 -2.29 -19.32 8.29
N MET A 207 -3.03 -18.31 8.73
CA MET A 207 -3.04 -17.89 10.13
C MET A 207 -3.81 -18.88 11.04
N ILE A 208 -4.89 -19.48 10.52
CA ILE A 208 -5.61 -20.54 11.23
C ILE A 208 -4.67 -21.74 11.52
N ASN A 209 -3.85 -22.12 10.54
CA ASN A 209 -2.86 -23.20 10.71
C ASN A 209 -1.74 -22.85 11.70
N ARG A 210 -1.62 -21.61 12.13
CA ARG A 210 -0.65 -21.11 13.11
C ARG A 210 -1.34 -20.60 14.38
N LYS A 211 -2.55 -21.05 14.64
CA LYS A 211 -3.38 -20.55 15.75
C LYS A 211 -2.71 -20.79 17.12
N GLU A 212 -2.02 -21.88 17.27
CA GLU A 212 -1.28 -22.24 18.50
C GLU A 212 -0.08 -21.31 18.80
N GLU A 213 0.34 -20.49 17.85
CA GLU A 213 1.38 -19.50 18.08
C GLU A 213 0.87 -18.24 18.79
N PHE A 214 -0.45 -18.09 18.94
CA PHE A 214 -1.04 -16.98 19.69
C PHE A 214 -1.27 -17.35 21.15
N PRO A 215 -1.18 -16.38 22.09
CA PRO A 215 -1.53 -16.61 23.50
C PRO A 215 -2.96 -17.11 23.68
N GLU A 216 -3.18 -17.97 24.70
CA GLU A 216 -4.48 -18.61 24.96
C GLU A 216 -5.59 -17.61 25.29
N ASP A 217 -5.25 -16.44 25.81
CA ASP A 217 -6.17 -15.35 26.14
C ASP A 217 -6.56 -14.46 24.95
N CYS A 218 -6.06 -14.81 23.75
CA CYS A 218 -6.39 -14.17 22.51
C CYS A 218 -7.42 -14.97 21.71
N GLU A 219 -8.28 -14.29 20.96
CA GLU A 219 -9.23 -14.93 20.07
C GLU A 219 -8.89 -14.63 18.62
N LEU A 220 -8.64 -15.67 17.82
CA LEU A 220 -8.49 -15.57 16.38
C LEU A 220 -9.87 -15.51 15.72
N LEU A 221 -10.17 -14.40 15.05
CA LEU A 221 -11.42 -14.21 14.32
C LEU A 221 -11.34 -14.93 12.97
N GLU A 222 -12.15 -15.96 12.82
CA GLU A 222 -12.32 -16.73 11.60
C GLU A 222 -13.52 -16.19 10.82
N GLY A 223 -13.30 -15.82 9.57
CA GLY A 223 -14.39 -15.38 8.69
C GLY A 223 -14.11 -14.09 7.92
N PRO A 224 -14.94 -13.82 6.90
CA PRO A 224 -14.83 -12.61 6.13
C PRO A 224 -15.04 -11.38 7.01
N ALA A 225 -14.36 -10.30 6.64
CA ALA A 225 -14.58 -9.01 7.26
C ALA A 225 -15.98 -8.50 6.92
N HIS A 226 -16.97 -8.97 7.63
CA HIS A 226 -18.24 -8.26 7.61
C HIS A 226 -18.03 -6.95 8.36
N PHE A 227 -18.12 -5.85 7.66
CA PHE A 227 -18.36 -4.59 8.31
C PHE A 227 -19.67 -4.78 9.08
N VAL A 228 -19.61 -4.62 10.40
CA VAL A 228 -20.79 -4.51 11.23
C VAL A 228 -21.52 -3.27 10.73
N GLY A 229 -22.54 -3.45 9.89
CA GLY A 229 -23.25 -2.33 9.27
C GLY A 229 -24.08 -2.70 8.03
N ASP A 230 -23.84 -3.85 7.41
CA ASP A 230 -24.72 -4.38 6.37
C ASP A 230 -25.83 -5.24 6.99
N GLU A 231 -26.69 -4.63 7.81
CA GLU A 231 -28.05 -5.10 7.89
C GLU A 231 -28.67 -4.91 6.50
N LYS A 232 -28.82 -6.01 5.79
CA LYS A 232 -29.60 -6.09 4.56
C LYS A 232 -30.98 -5.45 4.83
N LYS A 233 -31.22 -4.31 4.23
CA LYS A 233 -32.54 -3.84 3.88
C LYS A 233 -32.74 -3.95 2.39
#